data_4d48944c3bf1dbc3cb67743b226bfacf
#
_entry.id   4d48944c3bf1dbc3cb67743b226bfacf
#
_cell.length_a   1.000
_cell.length_b   1.000
_cell.length_c   1.000
_cell.angle_alpha   90.00
_cell.angle_beta   90.00
_cell.angle_gamma   90.00
#
_symmetry.space_group_name_H-M   'P 1'
#
loop_
_entity.id
_entity.type
_entity.pdbx_description
1 polymer ?
#
loop_
_entity_poly.entity_id
_entity_poly.type
_entity_poly.pdbx_seq_one_letter_code
_entity_poly.pdbx_strand_id
1 'polypeptide(L)'
;MEGYPRGALPPVQRFAAALRRLRITAGDPQLKTIAARAQCSQATVSETLNGHRLPSETLTRRLVTALGGDWERWKELWRDVRTELDDLKHNTPEPPRTLQAEMVCYPNPPAFYRAAADRVRAARSEIRLTYVRLHPPGQWVASEVAAYYETVLQWAREHAGDSASVRRIIGVPERDGMPPPAYLAWLREHQSEVRDVYSYEARVMSWNSSCAWHNTALIDDSVTFLSFSGAGRQQLTGFSVEGPTFLAHFASTFDRAWGALQTLDEYVARQSR
;
A
#
# COMPACT_ATOMS: atom_id res chain seq x y z
N MET A 1 21.17 2.05 -6.39
CA MET A 1 21.87 0.74 -6.46
C MET A 1 22.97 0.73 -5.39
N GLU A 2 22.60 0.44 -4.16
CA GLU A 2 23.60 0.08 -3.15
C GLU A 2 23.82 -1.43 -3.25
N GLY A 3 24.73 -1.78 -4.17
CA GLY A 3 25.27 -3.14 -4.24
C GLY A 3 26.04 -3.43 -2.95
N TYR A 4 26.01 -4.69 -2.51
CA TYR A 4 26.87 -5.20 -1.44
C TYR A 4 28.26 -4.56 -1.51
N PRO A 5 28.85 -4.14 -0.38
CA PRO A 5 30.21 -3.68 -0.38
C PRO A 5 31.09 -4.77 -1.02
N ARG A 6 31.88 -4.38 -2.03
CA ARG A 6 32.76 -5.30 -2.77
C ARG A 6 33.63 -6.07 -1.77
N GLY A 7 33.33 -7.37 -1.58
CA GLY A 7 34.05 -8.25 -0.67
C GLY A 7 33.22 -8.96 0.40
N ALA A 8 31.94 -8.61 0.60
CA ALA A 8 31.06 -9.32 1.53
C ALA A 8 30.45 -10.58 0.88
N LEU A 9 30.58 -11.73 1.54
CA LEU A 9 29.95 -12.96 1.09
C LEU A 9 28.40 -12.83 1.14
N PRO A 10 27.67 -13.42 0.17
CA PRO A 10 26.22 -13.52 0.22
C PRO A 10 25.72 -14.14 1.55
N PRO A 11 24.52 -13.79 2.04
CA PRO A 11 24.03 -14.22 3.36
C PRO A 11 24.15 -15.73 3.60
N VAL A 12 23.73 -16.54 2.64
CA VAL A 12 23.82 -18.01 2.74
C VAL A 12 25.29 -18.48 2.80
N GLN A 13 26.18 -17.85 2.06
CA GLN A 13 27.61 -18.18 2.07
C GLN A 13 28.27 -17.81 3.40
N ARG A 14 27.88 -16.68 4.03
CA ARG A 14 28.33 -16.32 5.38
C ARG A 14 27.89 -17.33 6.41
N PHE A 15 26.60 -17.75 6.34
CA PHE A 15 26.06 -18.81 7.20
C PHE A 15 26.82 -20.12 7.05
N ALA A 16 27.03 -20.57 5.81
CA ALA A 16 27.80 -21.78 5.51
C ALA A 16 29.26 -21.69 6.01
N ALA A 17 29.89 -20.52 5.88
CA ALA A 17 31.24 -20.29 6.40
C ALA A 17 31.27 -20.40 7.95
N ALA A 18 30.26 -19.87 8.64
CA ALA A 18 30.16 -20.01 10.08
C ALA A 18 29.98 -21.50 10.47
N LEU A 19 29.14 -22.25 9.72
CA LEU A 19 28.90 -23.67 9.98
C LEU A 19 30.16 -24.53 9.72
N ARG A 20 30.97 -24.20 8.69
CA ARG A 20 32.28 -24.83 8.47
C ARG A 20 33.26 -24.58 9.63
N ARG A 21 33.28 -23.35 10.19
CA ARG A 21 34.09 -23.03 11.37
C ARG A 21 33.65 -23.86 12.58
N LEU A 22 32.31 -23.99 12.81
CA LEU A 22 31.80 -24.84 13.89
C LEU A 22 32.25 -26.29 13.71
N ARG A 23 32.17 -26.83 12.48
CA ARG A 23 32.67 -28.16 12.17
C ARG A 23 34.15 -28.35 12.51
N ILE A 24 35.01 -27.40 12.15
CA ILE A 24 36.42 -27.42 12.48
C ILE A 24 36.64 -27.41 14.00
N THR A 25 35.90 -26.55 14.74
CA THR A 25 35.99 -26.49 16.21
C THR A 25 35.52 -27.79 16.85
N ALA A 26 34.58 -28.52 16.23
CA ALA A 26 34.09 -29.82 16.67
C ALA A 26 35.06 -31.01 16.34
N GLY A 27 36.26 -30.72 15.87
CA GLY A 27 37.24 -31.75 15.50
C GLY A 27 37.13 -32.26 14.07
N ASP A 28 36.54 -31.48 13.18
CA ASP A 28 36.35 -31.73 11.74
C ASP A 28 35.75 -33.13 11.42
N PRO A 29 34.60 -33.47 12.03
CA PRO A 29 33.99 -34.77 11.80
C PRO A 29 33.65 -35.01 10.33
N GLN A 30 33.71 -36.27 9.89
CA GLN A 30 33.33 -36.62 8.52
C GLN A 30 31.86 -36.34 8.25
N LEU A 31 31.53 -36.01 6.99
CA LEU A 31 30.14 -35.70 6.58
C LEU A 31 29.16 -36.83 6.94
N LYS A 32 29.60 -38.11 6.82
CA LYS A 32 28.81 -39.27 7.21
C LYS A 32 28.46 -39.27 8.70
N THR A 33 29.38 -38.85 9.56
CA THR A 33 29.15 -38.75 11.01
C THR A 33 28.20 -37.67 11.35
N ILE A 34 28.35 -36.49 10.71
CA ILE A 34 27.44 -35.34 10.89
C ILE A 34 26.02 -35.73 10.42
N ALA A 35 25.91 -36.32 9.24
CA ALA A 35 24.65 -36.76 8.65
C ALA A 35 23.89 -37.75 9.57
N ALA A 36 24.60 -38.76 10.13
CA ALA A 36 24.00 -39.71 11.07
C ALA A 36 23.51 -39.03 12.35
N ARG A 37 24.30 -38.12 12.96
CA ARG A 37 23.91 -37.37 14.18
C ARG A 37 22.77 -36.40 13.92
N ALA A 38 22.78 -35.72 12.76
CA ALA A 38 21.75 -34.74 12.39
C ALA A 38 20.51 -35.40 11.73
N GLN A 39 20.50 -36.72 11.56
CA GLN A 39 19.42 -37.47 10.93
C GLN A 39 19.03 -36.93 9.54
N CYS A 40 20.03 -36.74 8.68
CA CYS A 40 19.86 -36.28 7.31
C CYS A 40 20.84 -36.98 6.36
N SER A 41 20.75 -36.70 5.05
CA SER A 41 21.67 -37.28 4.07
C SER A 41 23.02 -36.57 4.05
N GLN A 42 24.09 -37.32 3.64
CA GLN A 42 25.41 -36.67 3.41
C GLN A 42 25.35 -35.55 2.36
N ALA A 43 24.52 -35.71 1.32
CA ALA A 43 24.31 -34.68 0.30
C ALA A 43 23.76 -33.43 0.92
N THR A 44 22.77 -33.55 1.82
CA THR A 44 22.18 -32.38 2.54
C THR A 44 23.23 -31.65 3.39
N VAL A 45 24.10 -32.36 4.09
CA VAL A 45 25.20 -31.76 4.87
C VAL A 45 26.16 -31.05 3.94
N SER A 46 26.54 -31.67 2.82
CA SER A 46 27.45 -31.09 1.82
C SER A 46 26.87 -29.81 1.21
N GLU A 47 25.61 -29.84 0.75
CA GLU A 47 24.91 -28.67 0.18
C GLU A 47 24.85 -27.51 1.18
N THR A 48 24.55 -27.81 2.45
CA THR A 48 24.49 -26.81 3.51
C THR A 48 25.85 -26.19 3.79
N LEU A 49 26.89 -26.99 3.89
CA LEU A 49 28.26 -26.51 4.12
C LEU A 49 28.83 -25.75 2.90
N ASN A 50 28.37 -26.07 1.69
CA ASN A 50 28.72 -25.34 0.47
C ASN A 50 27.93 -24.04 0.28
N GLY A 51 26.86 -23.82 1.06
CA GLY A 51 26.09 -22.58 1.01
C GLY A 51 25.25 -22.42 -0.25
N HIS A 52 24.73 -23.50 -0.81
CA HIS A 52 23.82 -23.44 -1.97
C HIS A 52 22.42 -22.92 -1.58
N ARG A 53 21.98 -23.22 -0.38
CA ARG A 53 20.72 -22.73 0.18
C ARG A 53 20.78 -22.67 1.70
N LEU A 54 19.97 -21.78 2.29
CA LEU A 54 19.76 -21.77 3.74
C LEU A 54 18.93 -23.01 4.15
N PRO A 55 19.40 -23.87 5.06
CA PRO A 55 18.63 -24.99 5.55
C PRO A 55 17.42 -24.53 6.38
N SER A 56 16.42 -25.39 6.54
CA SER A 56 15.29 -25.10 7.43
C SER A 56 15.78 -24.93 8.88
N GLU A 57 15.01 -24.23 9.71
CA GLU A 57 15.31 -24.03 11.13
C GLU A 57 15.55 -25.36 11.85
N THR A 58 14.67 -26.36 11.58
CA THR A 58 14.78 -27.70 12.16
C THR A 58 16.06 -28.41 11.75
N LEU A 59 16.45 -28.34 10.47
CA LEU A 59 17.69 -28.94 9.98
C LEU A 59 18.92 -28.23 10.54
N THR A 60 18.89 -26.89 10.60
CA THR A 60 19.94 -26.08 11.21
C THR A 60 20.18 -26.49 12.66
N ARG A 61 19.11 -26.59 13.45
CA ARG A 61 19.19 -27.02 14.85
C ARG A 61 19.87 -28.38 15.00
N ARG A 62 19.49 -29.37 14.17
CA ARG A 62 20.07 -30.68 14.18
C ARG A 62 21.56 -30.70 13.84
N LEU A 63 21.95 -29.94 12.81
CA LEU A 63 23.34 -29.79 12.39
C LEU A 63 24.20 -29.12 13.46
N VAL A 64 23.71 -28.01 14.04
CA VAL A 64 24.39 -27.29 15.11
C VAL A 64 24.55 -28.18 16.34
N THR A 65 23.52 -28.87 16.76
CA THR A 65 23.58 -29.80 17.90
C THR A 65 24.53 -30.98 17.62
N ALA A 66 24.52 -31.52 16.41
CA ALA A 66 25.42 -32.61 16.00
C ALA A 66 26.91 -32.21 16.03
N LEU A 67 27.17 -30.90 15.88
CA LEU A 67 28.50 -30.27 15.94
C LEU A 67 28.82 -29.67 17.32
N GLY A 68 27.96 -29.85 18.33
CA GLY A 68 28.18 -29.34 19.69
C GLY A 68 28.03 -27.82 19.82
N GLY A 69 27.35 -27.17 18.88
CA GLY A 69 27.10 -25.73 18.96
C GLY A 69 25.90 -25.37 19.82
N ASP A 70 25.88 -24.12 20.29
CA ASP A 70 24.78 -23.55 21.07
C ASP A 70 23.63 -23.13 20.12
N TRP A 71 22.47 -23.79 20.27
CA TRP A 71 21.33 -23.55 19.41
C TRP A 71 20.76 -22.12 19.53
N GLU A 72 20.68 -21.53 20.71
CA GLU A 72 20.08 -20.18 20.86
C GLU A 72 20.88 -19.13 20.11
N ARG A 73 22.19 -19.16 20.17
CA ARG A 73 23.07 -18.30 19.39
C ARG A 73 22.93 -18.53 17.87
N TRP A 74 22.80 -19.79 17.45
CA TRP A 74 22.64 -20.13 16.03
C TRP A 74 21.26 -19.81 15.47
N LYS A 75 20.25 -19.83 16.31
CA LYS A 75 18.89 -19.42 15.97
C LYS A 75 18.82 -17.95 15.60
N GLU A 76 19.50 -17.09 16.36
CA GLU A 76 19.60 -15.67 16.02
C GLU A 76 20.30 -15.47 14.66
N LEU A 77 21.47 -16.08 14.46
CA LEU A 77 22.19 -16.01 13.19
C LEU A 77 21.36 -16.54 12.01
N TRP A 78 20.61 -17.60 12.19
CA TRP A 78 19.72 -18.14 11.16
C TRP A 78 18.59 -17.18 10.83
N ARG A 79 17.97 -16.54 11.83
CA ARG A 79 16.92 -15.53 11.65
C ARG A 79 17.43 -14.32 10.90
N ASP A 80 18.58 -13.80 11.26
CA ASP A 80 19.18 -12.64 10.59
C ASP A 80 19.41 -12.93 9.10
N VAL A 81 20.00 -14.07 8.79
CA VAL A 81 20.22 -14.50 7.40
C VAL A 81 18.89 -14.73 6.66
N ARG A 82 17.88 -15.24 7.34
CA ARG A 82 16.54 -15.43 6.76
C ARG A 82 15.89 -14.10 6.42
N THR A 83 15.91 -13.15 7.36
CA THR A 83 15.39 -11.80 7.15
C THR A 83 16.10 -11.11 5.99
N GLU A 84 17.44 -11.16 5.96
CA GLU A 84 18.23 -10.57 4.87
C GLU A 84 17.91 -11.21 3.50
N LEU A 85 17.66 -12.51 3.44
CA LEU A 85 17.21 -13.19 2.22
C LEU A 85 15.81 -12.78 1.78
N ASP A 86 14.90 -12.59 2.72
CA ASP A 86 13.55 -12.14 2.43
C ASP A 86 13.57 -10.66 1.98
N ASP A 87 14.40 -9.81 2.60
CA ASP A 87 14.64 -8.43 2.16
C ASP A 87 15.22 -8.38 0.74
N LEU A 88 16.18 -9.25 0.43
CA LEU A 88 16.75 -9.35 -0.91
C LEU A 88 15.73 -9.78 -1.97
N LYS A 89 14.80 -10.68 -1.63
CA LYS A 89 13.72 -11.09 -2.54
C LYS A 89 12.74 -9.93 -2.80
N HIS A 90 12.43 -9.16 -1.77
CA HIS A 90 11.52 -8.03 -1.90
C HIS A 90 12.19 -6.79 -2.53
N ASN A 91 13.51 -6.65 -2.36
CA ASN A 91 14.32 -5.56 -2.92
C ASN A 91 15.04 -5.91 -4.23
N THR A 92 14.87 -7.12 -4.79
CA THR A 92 15.36 -7.40 -6.14
C THR A 92 14.56 -6.50 -7.08
N PRO A 93 15.17 -5.48 -7.71
CA PRO A 93 14.46 -4.64 -8.66
C PRO A 93 14.00 -5.56 -9.80
N GLU A 94 12.69 -5.80 -9.86
CA GLU A 94 12.12 -6.44 -11.03
C GLU A 94 12.52 -5.59 -12.25
N PRO A 95 12.98 -6.18 -13.34
CA PRO A 95 13.36 -5.38 -14.50
C PRO A 95 12.16 -4.51 -14.89
N PRO A 96 12.38 -3.24 -15.24
CA PRO A 96 11.31 -2.32 -15.57
C PRO A 96 10.42 -2.98 -16.63
N ARG A 97 9.16 -3.22 -16.27
CA ARG A 97 8.16 -3.72 -17.22
C ARG A 97 7.57 -2.53 -17.94
N THR A 98 7.56 -2.58 -19.26
CA THR A 98 6.78 -1.64 -20.06
C THR A 98 5.31 -1.95 -19.80
N LEU A 99 4.63 -1.09 -19.05
CA LEU A 99 3.20 -1.19 -18.81
C LEU A 99 2.48 -0.47 -19.97
N GLN A 100 1.55 -1.14 -20.60
CA GLN A 100 0.63 -0.47 -21.51
C GLN A 100 -0.39 0.29 -20.64
N ALA A 101 -0.35 1.60 -20.70
CA ALA A 101 -1.32 2.48 -20.08
C ALA A 101 -1.54 3.69 -20.97
N GLU A 102 -2.78 4.08 -21.12
CA GLU A 102 -3.14 5.34 -21.76
C GLU A 102 -3.24 6.41 -20.69
N MET A 103 -2.50 7.50 -20.87
CA MET A 103 -2.48 8.62 -19.93
C MET A 103 -2.86 9.91 -20.64
N VAL A 104 -3.84 10.62 -20.05
CA VAL A 104 -4.29 11.93 -20.52
C VAL A 104 -3.98 12.98 -19.45
N CYS A 105 -3.19 13.99 -19.80
CA CYS A 105 -2.85 15.10 -18.93
C CYS A 105 -3.80 16.29 -19.15
N TYR A 106 -4.26 16.89 -18.06
CA TYR A 106 -5.21 18.00 -18.07
C TYR A 106 -4.56 19.30 -17.59
N PRO A 107 -4.43 20.31 -18.44
CA PRO A 107 -3.75 21.57 -18.10
C PRO A 107 -4.58 22.49 -17.20
N ASN A 108 -5.90 22.29 -17.13
CA ASN A 108 -6.80 23.14 -16.38
C ASN A 108 -7.92 22.36 -15.68
N PRO A 109 -8.49 22.90 -14.58
CA PRO A 109 -9.56 22.27 -13.82
C PRO A 109 -10.82 21.95 -14.65
N PRO A 110 -11.35 22.86 -15.50
CA PRO A 110 -12.54 22.57 -16.28
C PRO A 110 -12.42 21.33 -17.16
N ALA A 111 -11.30 21.18 -17.86
CA ALA A 111 -11.08 20.00 -18.72
C ALA A 111 -11.00 18.71 -17.89
N PHE A 112 -10.27 18.75 -16.77
CA PHE A 112 -10.13 17.59 -15.87
C PHE A 112 -11.48 17.14 -15.28
N TYR A 113 -12.20 18.06 -14.63
CA TYR A 113 -13.44 17.70 -13.94
C TYR A 113 -14.59 17.35 -14.90
N ARG A 114 -14.61 17.95 -16.10
CA ARG A 114 -15.55 17.56 -17.16
C ARG A 114 -15.29 16.11 -17.60
N ALA A 115 -14.04 15.76 -17.89
CA ALA A 115 -13.68 14.38 -18.27
C ALA A 115 -14.00 13.38 -17.14
N ALA A 116 -13.74 13.74 -15.88
CA ALA A 116 -14.09 12.89 -14.74
C ALA A 116 -15.61 12.72 -14.61
N ALA A 117 -16.41 13.81 -14.76
CA ALA A 117 -17.87 13.74 -14.73
C ALA A 117 -18.44 12.88 -15.86
N ASP A 118 -17.87 12.96 -17.07
CA ASP A 118 -18.29 12.12 -18.20
C ASP A 118 -18.06 10.63 -17.90
N ARG A 119 -16.94 10.28 -17.27
CA ARG A 119 -16.67 8.89 -16.83
C ARG A 119 -17.59 8.46 -15.69
N VAL A 120 -17.92 9.34 -14.75
CA VAL A 120 -18.92 9.05 -13.70
C VAL A 120 -20.27 8.72 -14.31
N ARG A 121 -20.75 9.52 -15.28
CA ARG A 121 -22.03 9.25 -15.96
C ARG A 121 -22.05 7.92 -16.70
N ALA A 122 -20.91 7.47 -17.20
CA ALA A 122 -20.74 6.21 -17.90
C ALA A 122 -20.46 5.02 -16.97
N ALA A 123 -20.26 5.25 -15.68
CA ALA A 123 -19.96 4.23 -14.69
C ALA A 123 -21.11 3.23 -14.53
N ARG A 124 -20.76 1.97 -14.21
CA ARG A 124 -21.72 0.86 -14.16
C ARG A 124 -21.78 0.17 -12.80
N SER A 125 -20.70 0.24 -12.00
CA SER A 125 -20.61 -0.58 -10.80
C SER A 125 -20.07 0.15 -9.59
N GLU A 126 -18.96 0.87 -9.71
CA GLU A 126 -18.32 1.43 -8.53
C GLU A 126 -17.56 2.73 -8.82
N ILE A 127 -17.68 3.66 -7.87
CA ILE A 127 -16.91 4.89 -7.85
C ILE A 127 -16.22 5.00 -6.49
N ARG A 128 -14.89 5.04 -6.49
CA ARG A 128 -14.08 5.27 -5.28
C ARG A 128 -13.36 6.60 -5.41
N LEU A 129 -13.56 7.50 -4.47
CA LEU A 129 -12.94 8.82 -4.56
C LEU A 129 -12.38 9.31 -3.23
N THR A 130 -11.34 10.12 -3.31
CA THR A 130 -10.79 10.83 -2.16
C THR A 130 -11.01 12.33 -2.31
N TYR A 131 -11.32 13.00 -1.21
CA TYR A 131 -11.33 14.45 -1.10
C TYR A 131 -10.45 14.87 0.07
N VAL A 132 -9.23 15.24 -0.22
CA VAL A 132 -8.25 15.66 0.79
C VAL A 132 -7.81 17.09 0.46
N ARG A 133 -8.38 18.06 1.14
CA ARG A 133 -8.20 19.50 0.91
C ARG A 133 -8.17 20.24 2.24
N LEU A 134 -7.54 21.43 2.24
CA LEU A 134 -7.52 22.33 3.40
C LEU A 134 -8.88 22.96 3.69
N HIS A 135 -9.74 23.08 2.69
CA HIS A 135 -11.04 23.71 2.77
C HIS A 135 -12.14 22.75 2.33
N PRO A 136 -13.34 22.81 2.93
CA PRO A 136 -14.47 22.01 2.49
C PRO A 136 -14.91 22.42 1.08
N PRO A 137 -15.59 21.54 0.32
CA PRO A 137 -16.23 21.93 -0.92
C PRO A 137 -17.22 23.08 -0.70
N GLY A 138 -17.28 24.03 -1.64
CA GLY A 138 -18.26 25.11 -1.62
C GLY A 138 -17.71 26.49 -1.27
N GLN A 139 -16.65 26.63 -0.47
CA GLN A 139 -16.13 27.96 -0.09
C GLN A 139 -15.13 28.58 -1.08
N TRP A 140 -14.44 27.75 -1.89
CA TRP A 140 -13.37 28.21 -2.79
C TRP A 140 -13.24 27.32 -4.03
N VAL A 141 -14.30 26.62 -4.39
CA VAL A 141 -14.25 25.57 -5.42
C VAL A 141 -14.83 26.16 -6.71
N ALA A 142 -14.07 26.03 -7.80
CA ALA A 142 -14.55 26.37 -9.13
C ALA A 142 -15.87 25.60 -9.43
N SER A 143 -16.74 26.20 -10.22
CA SER A 143 -18.07 25.64 -10.57
C SER A 143 -17.99 24.22 -11.12
N GLU A 144 -16.91 23.87 -11.82
CA GLU A 144 -16.70 22.56 -12.42
C GLU A 144 -16.43 21.47 -11.37
N VAL A 145 -15.78 21.82 -10.27
CA VAL A 145 -15.55 20.88 -9.16
C VAL A 145 -16.84 20.58 -8.44
N ALA A 146 -17.66 21.60 -8.19
CA ALA A 146 -18.97 21.44 -7.59
C ALA A 146 -19.87 20.58 -8.49
N ALA A 147 -19.91 20.86 -9.78
CA ALA A 147 -20.68 20.11 -10.77
C ALA A 147 -20.22 18.62 -10.87
N TYR A 148 -18.92 18.35 -10.72
CA TYR A 148 -18.42 16.99 -10.68
C TYR A 148 -18.95 16.21 -9.47
N TYR A 149 -18.88 16.79 -8.26
CA TYR A 149 -19.38 16.11 -7.06
C TYR A 149 -20.91 15.96 -7.08
N GLU A 150 -21.63 16.91 -7.64
CA GLU A 150 -23.09 16.77 -7.87
C GLU A 150 -23.37 15.62 -8.83
N THR A 151 -22.57 15.45 -9.89
CA THR A 151 -22.70 14.31 -10.82
C THR A 151 -22.47 12.99 -10.09
N VAL A 152 -21.51 12.91 -9.16
CA VAL A 152 -21.26 11.69 -8.36
C VAL A 152 -22.47 11.37 -7.46
N LEU A 153 -23.02 12.36 -6.78
CA LEU A 153 -24.19 12.16 -5.91
C LEU A 153 -25.45 11.81 -6.71
N GLN A 154 -25.64 12.44 -7.85
CA GLN A 154 -26.75 12.11 -8.75
C GLN A 154 -26.65 10.67 -9.24
N TRP A 155 -25.46 10.24 -9.67
CA TRP A 155 -25.23 8.86 -10.07
C TRP A 155 -25.52 7.88 -8.93
N ALA A 156 -25.10 8.19 -7.70
CA ALA A 156 -25.40 7.35 -6.54
C ALA A 156 -26.92 7.24 -6.28
N ARG A 157 -27.67 8.33 -6.38
CA ARG A 157 -29.13 8.33 -6.21
C ARG A 157 -29.83 7.50 -7.28
N GLU A 158 -29.40 7.61 -8.53
CA GLU A 158 -29.96 6.87 -9.66
C GLU A 158 -29.72 5.37 -9.57
N HIS A 159 -28.64 4.93 -8.94
CA HIS A 159 -28.23 3.53 -8.80
C HIS A 159 -28.46 2.95 -7.39
N ALA A 160 -29.29 3.59 -6.57
CA ALA A 160 -29.51 3.17 -5.17
C ALA A 160 -30.18 1.79 -5.01
N GLY A 161 -30.80 1.25 -6.07
CA GLY A 161 -31.39 -0.09 -6.08
C GLY A 161 -30.53 -1.19 -6.67
N ASP A 162 -29.37 -0.83 -7.22
CA ASP A 162 -28.44 -1.74 -7.91
C ASP A 162 -27.33 -2.21 -6.97
N SER A 163 -26.47 -3.12 -7.45
CA SER A 163 -25.22 -3.49 -6.75
C SER A 163 -24.13 -2.42 -6.86
N ALA A 164 -24.47 -1.24 -7.35
CA ALA A 164 -23.58 -0.12 -7.55
C ALA A 164 -23.24 0.59 -6.23
N SER A 165 -22.03 1.15 -6.13
CA SER A 165 -21.59 1.82 -4.91
C SER A 165 -20.68 3.02 -5.17
N VAL A 166 -20.82 4.04 -4.32
CA VAL A 166 -19.88 5.15 -4.19
C VAL A 166 -19.22 5.06 -2.82
N ARG A 167 -17.91 4.97 -2.80
CA ARG A 167 -17.10 5.00 -1.57
C ARG A 167 -16.22 6.25 -1.57
N ARG A 168 -16.37 7.11 -0.57
CA ARG A 168 -15.65 8.38 -0.49
C ARG A 168 -14.81 8.49 0.78
N ILE A 169 -13.51 8.73 0.63
CA ILE A 169 -12.63 9.12 1.74
C ILE A 169 -12.56 10.64 1.79
N ILE A 170 -12.92 11.22 2.93
CA ILE A 170 -12.85 12.65 3.19
C ILE A 170 -11.69 12.91 4.14
N GLY A 171 -10.65 13.61 3.64
CA GLY A 171 -9.53 14.05 4.47
C GLY A 171 -9.86 15.34 5.19
N VAL A 172 -9.88 15.30 6.50
CA VAL A 172 -10.17 16.46 7.36
C VAL A 172 -8.87 16.95 7.99
N PRO A 173 -8.46 18.21 7.74
CA PRO A 173 -7.27 18.77 8.38
C PRO A 173 -7.58 19.04 9.85
N GLU A 174 -7.01 18.26 10.75
CA GLU A 174 -7.17 18.46 12.19
C GLU A 174 -5.97 19.21 12.78
N ARG A 175 -6.25 20.06 13.76
CA ARG A 175 -5.25 20.67 14.64
C ARG A 175 -5.62 20.29 16.09
N ASP A 176 -4.71 19.67 16.80
CA ASP A 176 -4.93 19.20 18.18
C ASP A 176 -6.17 18.31 18.33
N GLY A 177 -6.43 17.49 17.29
CA GLY A 177 -7.56 16.57 17.25
C GLY A 177 -8.91 17.23 16.91
N MET A 178 -8.91 18.51 16.56
CA MET A 178 -10.13 19.27 16.23
C MET A 178 -10.16 19.66 14.74
N PRO A 179 -11.28 19.42 14.06
CA PRO A 179 -11.49 19.91 12.70
C PRO A 179 -11.75 21.43 12.69
N PRO A 180 -11.41 22.14 11.60
CA PRO A 180 -11.84 23.52 11.43
C PRO A 180 -13.38 23.62 11.47
N PRO A 181 -13.97 24.66 12.12
CA PRO A 181 -15.43 24.79 12.25
C PRO A 181 -16.20 24.73 10.92
N ALA A 182 -15.65 25.33 9.88
CA ALA A 182 -16.24 25.29 8.53
C ALA A 182 -16.26 23.87 7.94
N TYR A 183 -15.25 23.04 8.25
CA TYR A 183 -15.22 21.64 7.85
C TYR A 183 -16.28 20.83 8.57
N LEU A 184 -16.40 21.03 9.89
CA LEU A 184 -17.41 20.31 10.69
C LEU A 184 -18.84 20.68 10.27
N ALA A 185 -19.09 21.96 9.98
CA ALA A 185 -20.38 22.40 9.48
C ALA A 185 -20.73 21.72 8.15
N TRP A 186 -19.78 21.71 7.21
CA TRP A 186 -19.97 21.03 5.92
C TRP A 186 -20.15 19.51 6.08
N LEU A 187 -19.40 18.85 6.97
CA LEU A 187 -19.56 17.40 7.21
C LEU A 187 -20.96 17.05 7.71
N ARG A 188 -21.56 17.89 8.58
CA ARG A 188 -22.93 17.71 9.06
C ARG A 188 -23.96 17.89 7.96
N GLU A 189 -23.77 18.90 7.11
CA GLU A 189 -24.62 19.15 5.95
C GLU A 189 -24.52 17.98 4.98
N HIS A 190 -23.31 17.55 4.64
CA HIS A 190 -23.07 16.40 3.75
C HIS A 190 -23.65 15.08 4.32
N GLN A 191 -23.48 14.84 5.63
CA GLN A 191 -24.12 13.70 6.30
C GLN A 191 -25.64 13.70 6.11
N SER A 192 -26.27 14.88 6.27
CA SER A 192 -27.71 15.02 6.06
C SER A 192 -28.12 14.78 4.59
N GLU A 193 -27.31 15.27 3.65
CA GLU A 193 -27.52 15.13 2.21
C GLU A 193 -27.49 13.68 1.72
N VAL A 194 -26.58 12.86 2.30
CA VAL A 194 -26.35 11.47 1.85
C VAL A 194 -27.05 10.42 2.70
N ARG A 195 -27.78 10.82 3.74
CA ARG A 195 -28.43 9.90 4.70
C ARG A 195 -29.29 8.83 4.05
N ASP A 196 -30.03 9.18 3.02
CA ASP A 196 -30.97 8.31 2.34
C ASP A 196 -30.43 7.75 1.01
N VAL A 197 -29.12 7.89 0.77
CA VAL A 197 -28.47 7.39 -0.45
C VAL A 197 -27.70 6.11 -0.12
N TYR A 198 -28.38 4.96 -0.16
CA TYR A 198 -27.85 3.66 0.29
C TYR A 198 -26.64 3.15 -0.51
N SER A 199 -26.48 3.61 -1.74
CA SER A 199 -25.33 3.30 -2.60
C SER A 199 -24.10 4.17 -2.29
N TYR A 200 -24.19 5.11 -1.33
CA TYR A 200 -23.13 6.03 -0.98
C TYR A 200 -22.64 5.82 0.45
N GLU A 201 -21.34 5.66 0.63
CA GLU A 201 -20.70 5.61 1.94
C GLU A 201 -19.52 6.58 1.97
N ALA A 202 -19.40 7.35 3.05
CA ALA A 202 -18.25 8.21 3.30
C ALA A 202 -17.52 7.80 4.58
N ARG A 203 -16.18 7.82 4.52
CA ARG A 203 -15.30 7.64 5.68
C ARG A 203 -14.36 8.82 5.84
N VAL A 204 -13.97 9.09 7.07
CA VAL A 204 -13.18 10.27 7.41
C VAL A 204 -11.76 9.87 7.79
N MET A 205 -10.81 10.54 7.17
CA MET A 205 -9.38 10.47 7.44
C MET A 205 -8.92 11.77 8.07
N SER A 206 -8.49 11.74 9.33
CA SER A 206 -7.75 12.85 9.93
C SER A 206 -6.37 12.95 9.30
N TRP A 207 -5.96 14.11 8.83
CA TRP A 207 -4.65 14.28 8.21
C TRP A 207 -3.95 15.57 8.64
N ASN A 208 -2.63 15.55 8.58
CA ASN A 208 -1.82 16.72 8.87
C ASN A 208 -1.67 17.58 7.61
N SER A 209 -2.12 18.82 7.67
CA SER A 209 -2.10 19.76 6.56
C SER A 209 -0.71 20.16 6.05
N SER A 210 0.36 19.77 6.73
CA SER A 210 1.74 19.98 6.26
C SER A 210 2.18 19.01 5.16
N CYS A 211 1.42 17.94 4.92
CA CYS A 211 1.72 16.96 3.89
C CYS A 211 0.97 17.30 2.60
N ALA A 212 1.68 17.36 1.48
CA ALA A 212 1.03 17.41 0.16
C ALA A 212 0.27 16.10 -0.10
N TRP A 213 -0.96 16.21 -0.58
CA TRP A 213 -1.79 15.06 -0.90
C TRP A 213 -2.33 15.17 -2.33
N HIS A 214 -2.54 14.03 -2.96
CA HIS A 214 -3.22 13.94 -4.25
C HIS A 214 -4.60 13.32 -4.05
N ASN A 215 -5.60 13.80 -4.80
CA ASN A 215 -6.91 13.19 -4.80
C ASN A 215 -7.02 12.18 -5.94
N THR A 216 -7.69 11.10 -5.67
CA THR A 216 -7.94 10.03 -6.63
C THR A 216 -9.42 9.83 -6.84
N ALA A 217 -9.80 9.48 -8.07
CA ALA A 217 -11.10 8.92 -8.37
C ALA A 217 -10.89 7.69 -9.26
N LEU A 218 -11.29 6.52 -8.76
CA LEU A 218 -11.32 5.29 -9.54
C LEU A 218 -12.78 5.07 -9.97
N ILE A 219 -12.98 4.85 -11.26
CA ILE A 219 -14.30 4.69 -11.83
C ILE A 219 -14.33 3.34 -12.50
N ASP A 220 -15.14 2.44 -11.97
CA ASP A 220 -15.16 1.02 -12.29
C ASP A 220 -13.73 0.43 -12.26
N ASP A 221 -13.49 -0.65 -13.00
CA ASP A 221 -12.15 -1.16 -13.26
C ASP A 221 -11.59 -0.61 -14.59
N SER A 222 -11.88 0.67 -14.90
CA SER A 222 -11.57 1.26 -16.21
C SER A 222 -10.56 2.40 -16.16
N VAL A 223 -10.73 3.38 -15.27
CA VAL A 223 -9.91 4.58 -15.26
C VAL A 223 -9.64 5.11 -13.85
N THR A 224 -8.43 5.61 -13.64
CA THR A 224 -8.05 6.36 -12.43
C THR A 224 -7.77 7.82 -12.81
N PHE A 225 -8.44 8.75 -12.15
CA PHE A 225 -8.11 10.17 -12.18
C PHE A 225 -7.28 10.54 -10.96
N LEU A 226 -6.20 11.31 -11.16
CA LEU A 226 -5.37 11.85 -10.10
C LEU A 226 -5.33 13.37 -10.25
N SER A 227 -5.70 14.09 -9.17
CA SER A 227 -5.58 15.54 -9.13
C SER A 227 -4.64 15.99 -8.02
N PHE A 228 -3.87 17.02 -8.32
CA PHE A 228 -2.90 17.58 -7.39
C PHE A 228 -3.51 18.75 -6.62
N SER A 229 -3.25 18.79 -5.32
CA SER A 229 -3.57 19.93 -4.47
C SER A 229 -2.33 20.79 -4.36
N GLY A 230 -2.30 21.94 -4.98
CA GLY A 230 -1.19 22.88 -4.86
C GLY A 230 -1.67 24.33 -4.85
N ALA A 231 -1.07 25.15 -4.00
CA ALA A 231 -1.17 26.57 -4.08
C ALA A 231 -0.05 27.06 -5.03
N GLY A 232 -0.42 27.64 -6.16
CA GLY A 232 0.57 28.21 -7.09
C GLY A 232 0.21 28.04 -8.57
N ARG A 233 1.08 28.53 -9.45
CA ARG A 233 0.97 28.36 -10.91
C ARG A 233 1.27 26.91 -11.28
N GLN A 234 0.28 26.01 -11.16
CA GLN A 234 0.41 24.64 -11.61
C GLN A 234 0.23 24.56 -13.12
N GLN A 235 1.20 23.97 -13.79
CA GLN A 235 1.11 23.66 -15.22
C GLN A 235 0.23 22.43 -15.50
N LEU A 236 -0.12 21.66 -14.46
CA LEU A 236 -0.88 20.44 -14.55
C LEU A 236 -1.88 20.35 -13.39
N THR A 237 -3.17 20.27 -13.71
CA THR A 237 -4.23 20.07 -12.72
C THR A 237 -4.28 18.61 -12.26
N GLY A 238 -4.08 17.68 -13.18
CA GLY A 238 -4.11 16.26 -12.95
C GLY A 238 -4.01 15.48 -14.24
N PHE A 239 -4.13 14.17 -14.12
CA PHE A 239 -4.17 13.26 -15.25
C PHE A 239 -5.13 12.11 -15.01
N SER A 240 -5.60 11.46 -16.07
CA SER A 240 -6.23 10.16 -15.99
C SER A 240 -5.31 9.09 -16.55
N VAL A 241 -5.42 7.89 -16.03
CA VAL A 241 -4.69 6.73 -16.53
C VAL A 241 -5.62 5.53 -16.65
N GLU A 242 -5.57 4.88 -17.80
CA GLU A 242 -6.24 3.62 -18.09
C GLU A 242 -5.19 2.53 -18.19
N GLY A 243 -5.32 1.49 -17.36
CA GLY A 243 -4.38 0.37 -17.35
C GLY A 243 -4.53 -0.48 -16.09
N PRO A 244 -4.67 -1.80 -16.25
CA PRO A 244 -5.06 -2.70 -15.15
C PRO A 244 -4.07 -2.68 -13.97
N THR A 245 -2.79 -2.52 -14.23
CA THR A 245 -1.78 -2.47 -13.15
C THR A 245 -1.90 -1.20 -12.30
N PHE A 246 -2.15 -0.04 -12.93
CA PHE A 246 -2.37 1.22 -12.22
C PHE A 246 -3.66 1.17 -11.42
N LEU A 247 -4.75 0.69 -12.03
CA LEU A 247 -6.04 0.52 -11.35
C LEU A 247 -5.92 -0.38 -10.13
N ALA A 248 -5.31 -1.56 -10.27
CA ALA A 248 -5.10 -2.49 -9.17
C ALA A 248 -4.28 -1.87 -8.03
N HIS A 249 -3.25 -1.08 -8.34
CA HIS A 249 -2.43 -0.39 -7.35
C HIS A 249 -3.25 0.64 -6.56
N PHE A 250 -3.97 1.51 -7.24
CA PHE A 250 -4.77 2.55 -6.59
C PHE A 250 -5.98 1.96 -5.85
N ALA A 251 -6.64 0.94 -6.40
CA ALA A 251 -7.70 0.22 -5.73
C ALA A 251 -7.23 -0.42 -4.42
N SER A 252 -6.12 -1.15 -4.45
CA SER A 252 -5.53 -1.76 -3.24
C SER A 252 -5.13 -0.71 -2.19
N THR A 253 -4.63 0.44 -2.63
CA THR A 253 -4.27 1.55 -1.72
C THR A 253 -5.52 2.16 -1.09
N PHE A 254 -6.56 2.39 -1.89
CA PHE A 254 -7.84 2.90 -1.41
C PHE A 254 -8.48 1.92 -0.40
N ASP A 255 -8.56 0.63 -0.73
CA ASP A 255 -9.23 -0.37 0.11
C ASP A 255 -8.52 -0.57 1.45
N ARG A 256 -7.20 -0.49 1.49
CA ARG A 256 -6.42 -0.50 2.76
C ARG A 256 -6.73 0.72 3.62
N ALA A 257 -6.76 1.91 3.02
CA ALA A 257 -7.14 3.12 3.74
C ALA A 257 -8.58 3.02 4.23
N TRP A 258 -9.49 2.61 3.35
CA TRP A 258 -10.91 2.46 3.66
C TRP A 258 -11.18 1.59 4.89
N GLY A 259 -10.54 0.43 4.97
CA GLY A 259 -10.70 -0.52 6.08
C GLY A 259 -10.24 0.02 7.45
N ALA A 260 -9.39 1.02 7.47
CA ALA A 260 -8.83 1.61 8.69
C ALA A 260 -9.55 2.88 9.17
N LEU A 261 -10.49 3.42 8.39
CA LEU A 261 -11.13 4.70 8.65
C LEU A 261 -12.50 4.53 9.30
N GLN A 262 -12.88 5.48 10.13
CA GLN A 262 -14.21 5.58 10.73
C GLN A 262 -15.22 6.13 9.72
N THR A 263 -16.49 5.78 9.88
CA THR A 263 -17.57 6.31 9.06
C THR A 263 -17.78 7.80 9.31
N LEU A 264 -18.44 8.49 8.36
CA LEU A 264 -18.83 9.90 8.52
C LEU A 264 -19.69 10.10 9.77
N ASP A 265 -20.63 9.18 10.02
CA ASP A 265 -21.54 9.23 11.17
C ASP A 265 -20.79 9.13 12.50
N GLU A 266 -19.89 8.17 12.62
CA GLU A 266 -19.05 8.01 13.81
C GLU A 266 -18.17 9.23 14.06
N TYR A 267 -17.61 9.81 12.99
CA TYR A 267 -16.77 11.01 13.10
C TYR A 267 -17.57 12.20 13.59
N VAL A 268 -18.72 12.51 12.97
CA VAL A 268 -19.57 13.65 13.35
C VAL A 268 -20.12 13.49 14.78
N ALA A 269 -20.55 12.28 15.16
CA ALA A 269 -21.02 11.99 16.50
C ALA A 269 -19.93 12.21 17.56
N ARG A 270 -18.69 11.85 17.29
CA ARG A 270 -17.53 12.09 18.17
C ARG A 270 -17.26 13.58 18.40
N GLN A 271 -17.41 14.40 17.37
CA GLN A 271 -17.18 15.86 17.43
C GLN A 271 -18.35 16.64 18.08
N SER A 272 -19.41 15.96 18.46
CA SER A 272 -20.58 16.56 19.09
C SER A 272 -20.65 16.29 20.61
N ARG A 273 -19.68 15.56 21.14
CA ARG A 273 -19.48 15.27 22.58
C ARG A 273 -18.50 16.27 23.21
#